data_b411b3ac09848b4109a934a68f7c7d8e
#
_entry.id   b411b3ac09848b4109a934a68f7c7d8e
#
_cell.length_a   1.000
_cell.length_b   1.000
_cell.length_c   1.000
_cell.angle_alpha   90.00
_cell.angle_beta   90.00
_cell.angle_gamma   90.00
#
_symmetry.space_group_name_H-M   'P 1'
#
loop_
_entity.id
_entity.type
_entity.pdbx_description
1 polymer ?
#
loop_
_entity_poly.entity_id
_entity_poly.type
_entity_poly.pdbx_seq_one_letter_code
_entity_poly.pdbx_strand_id
1 'polypeptide(L)'
;VRDEVGSGGAARTRLNPKRRAVFFDRDGVLNDAVVRDGNPHPPERLADVCVASGAREAVAALRAAGFVTICVTNQPDVARGTLPRTEAEAMNRFVRDELGLDDLIACYHDDGDRCSCRKPKPGMLADGARRWDVDLGRSFMVGDRWRDIDAGAAAGCTTIYLDRAWPERTPARGPDARVASVTEAAEWILSRLRSSMSRLDDLRVKLFADGADREGIAKLASDPRIAGFTTNPTLMHKAGLTDYERFAREVLDIIGGRPISYEVFADEFPEMLRQARKIATWGDNVFVKIPVTDTAGASTRAVVEELSRDGVKLNVTALMTERQVEDVTASLAASPGAYVSVFAGRVADTGRDPLPIMRRSVEIMRSNPRLELIWASPRELLNVFQADEAGVHVITATHDILAKLSLVGKDLDEYSLDTVKMFHRDAQAAGFAL
;
A
#
# COMPACT_ATOMS: atom_id res chain seq x y z
N VAL A 1 -21.45 45.51 29.46
CA VAL A 1 -21.59 44.06 29.45
C VAL A 1 -21.36 43.62 28.00
N ARG A 2 -20.17 43.12 27.68
CA ARG A 2 -19.81 42.51 26.37
C ARG A 2 -19.53 41.05 26.65
N ASP A 3 -20.32 40.19 26.06
CA ASP A 3 -20.12 38.73 26.07
C ASP A 3 -19.06 38.37 25.02
N GLU A 4 -17.93 37.83 25.48
CA GLU A 4 -16.91 37.21 24.66
C GLU A 4 -17.37 35.77 24.36
N VAL A 5 -17.67 35.47 23.11
CA VAL A 5 -17.91 34.11 22.62
C VAL A 5 -16.55 33.50 22.29
N GLY A 6 -16.08 32.62 23.17
CA GLY A 6 -14.88 31.84 22.96
C GLY A 6 -15.06 30.78 21.87
N SER A 7 -14.33 30.92 20.77
CA SER A 7 -14.23 29.89 19.72
C SER A 7 -13.35 28.73 20.20
N GLY A 8 -13.98 27.68 20.72
CA GLY A 8 -13.32 26.41 21.02
C GLY A 8 -12.97 25.65 19.74
N GLY A 9 -11.75 25.81 19.26
CA GLY A 9 -11.20 24.97 18.21
C GLY A 9 -11.04 23.54 18.72
N ALA A 10 -11.91 22.61 18.27
CA ALA A 10 -11.74 21.18 18.51
C ALA A 10 -10.49 20.69 17.76
N ALA A 11 -9.41 20.47 18.49
CA ALA A 11 -8.24 19.78 17.98
C ALA A 11 -8.67 18.38 17.49
N ARG A 12 -8.67 18.16 16.19
CA ARG A 12 -8.82 16.83 15.61
C ARG A 12 -7.63 15.99 16.02
N THR A 13 -7.82 15.17 17.05
CA THR A 13 -6.88 14.13 17.45
C THR A 13 -6.65 13.22 16.22
N ARG A 14 -5.44 13.22 15.68
CA ARG A 14 -5.01 12.23 14.68
C ARG A 14 -5.07 10.88 15.39
N LEU A 15 -6.04 10.06 15.06
CA LEU A 15 -6.07 8.66 15.48
C LEU A 15 -4.85 7.99 14.84
N ASN A 16 -3.85 7.64 15.65
CA ASN A 16 -2.77 6.77 15.20
C ASN A 16 -3.39 5.46 14.72
N PRO A 17 -2.94 4.89 13.59
CA PRO A 17 -3.44 3.60 13.12
C PRO A 17 -3.17 2.55 14.19
N LYS A 18 -4.19 1.73 14.53
CA LYS A 18 -4.05 0.63 15.48
C LYS A 18 -2.91 -0.30 15.08
N ARG A 19 -2.24 -0.86 16.06
CA ARG A 19 -1.12 -1.79 15.90
C ARG A 19 -1.58 -3.13 15.34
N ARG A 20 -0.66 -3.90 14.76
CA ARG A 20 -0.89 -5.29 14.35
C ARG A 20 -0.25 -6.21 15.36
N ALA A 21 -0.83 -7.39 15.60
CA ALA A 21 -0.27 -8.37 16.50
C ALA A 21 -0.15 -9.75 15.87
N VAL A 22 0.76 -10.55 16.41
CA VAL A 22 0.76 -12.00 16.24
C VAL A 22 0.48 -12.62 17.61
N PHE A 23 -0.64 -13.31 17.70
CA PHE A 23 -1.01 -14.09 18.86
C PHE A 23 -0.50 -15.53 18.67
N PHE A 24 0.12 -16.09 19.69
CA PHE A 24 0.65 -17.45 19.68
C PHE A 24 0.02 -18.29 20.78
N ASP A 25 -0.29 -19.56 20.52
CA ASP A 25 -0.41 -20.49 21.63
C ASP A 25 0.97 -20.76 22.25
N ARG A 26 0.99 -21.26 23.45
CA ARG A 26 2.20 -21.57 24.20
C ARG A 26 2.69 -22.99 23.89
N ASP A 27 1.93 -24.00 24.31
CA ASP A 27 2.33 -25.41 24.31
C ASP A 27 2.14 -26.04 22.92
N GLY A 28 3.22 -26.50 22.30
CA GLY A 28 3.24 -27.01 20.93
C GLY A 28 3.58 -25.95 19.87
N VAL A 29 3.64 -24.64 20.24
CA VAL A 29 3.96 -23.54 19.36
C VAL A 29 5.25 -22.81 19.81
N LEU A 30 5.21 -22.18 20.99
CA LEU A 30 6.35 -21.43 21.55
C LEU A 30 7.28 -22.32 22.40
N ASN A 31 6.73 -23.32 23.03
CA ASN A 31 7.51 -24.41 23.64
C ASN A 31 6.97 -25.76 23.17
N ASP A 32 7.84 -26.78 23.26
CA ASP A 32 7.45 -28.12 22.89
C ASP A 32 6.40 -28.69 23.82
N ALA A 33 5.40 -29.37 23.25
CA ALA A 33 4.43 -30.13 24.02
C ALA A 33 5.03 -31.46 24.51
N VAL A 34 4.63 -31.91 25.70
CA VAL A 34 4.97 -33.23 26.20
C VAL A 34 3.99 -34.23 25.59
N VAL A 35 4.47 -35.14 24.76
CA VAL A 35 3.62 -36.16 24.11
C VAL A 35 3.47 -37.38 25.03
N ARG A 36 2.20 -37.74 25.37
CA ARG A 36 1.85 -38.96 26.12
C ARG A 36 0.73 -39.67 25.38
N ASP A 37 0.91 -40.93 25.08
CA ASP A 37 -0.06 -41.74 24.33
C ASP A 37 -0.56 -41.07 23.03
N GLY A 38 0.35 -40.37 22.33
CA GLY A 38 0.07 -39.65 21.09
C GLY A 38 -0.68 -38.31 21.28
N ASN A 39 -0.99 -37.89 22.52
CA ASN A 39 -1.67 -36.66 22.82
C ASN A 39 -0.71 -35.59 23.38
N PRO A 40 -0.85 -34.33 23.02
CA PRO A 40 -0.04 -33.23 23.54
C PRO A 40 -0.53 -32.83 24.94
N HIS A 41 0.42 -32.66 25.85
CA HIS A 41 0.23 -32.17 27.21
C HIS A 41 1.13 -30.97 27.47
N PRO A 42 0.77 -30.02 28.34
CA PRO A 42 1.68 -28.98 28.80
C PRO A 42 2.79 -29.58 29.67
N PRO A 43 3.95 -28.92 29.80
CA PRO A 43 4.94 -29.21 30.82
C PRO A 43 4.33 -29.14 32.24
N GLU A 44 4.76 -30.01 33.15
CA GLU A 44 4.26 -30.03 34.55
C GLU A 44 5.09 -29.14 35.48
N ARG A 45 6.35 -28.89 35.12
CA ARG A 45 7.29 -28.08 35.91
C ARG A 45 8.08 -27.14 35.01
N LEU A 46 8.54 -26.04 35.58
CA LEU A 46 9.40 -25.10 34.88
C LEU A 46 10.66 -25.77 34.26
N ALA A 47 11.24 -26.76 34.95
CA ALA A 47 12.42 -27.49 34.47
C ALA A 47 12.15 -28.30 33.19
N ASP A 48 10.89 -28.61 32.89
CA ASP A 48 10.46 -29.42 31.74
C ASP A 48 10.12 -28.55 30.52
N VAL A 49 10.17 -27.22 30.65
CA VAL A 49 9.83 -26.28 29.56
C VAL A 49 11.02 -26.20 28.58
N CYS A 50 10.81 -26.74 27.39
CA CYS A 50 11.74 -26.60 26.26
C CYS A 50 11.19 -25.61 25.24
N VAL A 51 11.89 -24.51 25.02
CA VAL A 51 11.52 -23.55 23.98
C VAL A 51 11.60 -24.22 22.61
N ALA A 52 10.56 -24.05 21.79
CA ALA A 52 10.50 -24.63 20.46
C ALA A 52 11.61 -24.09 19.56
N SER A 53 12.18 -24.99 18.73
CA SER A 53 13.25 -24.60 17.80
C SER A 53 12.81 -23.47 16.87
N GLY A 54 13.63 -22.42 16.78
CA GLY A 54 13.37 -21.24 15.94
C GLY A 54 12.33 -20.26 16.49
N ALA A 55 11.73 -20.51 17.67
CA ALA A 55 10.71 -19.62 18.23
C ALA A 55 11.28 -18.25 18.60
N ARG A 56 12.51 -18.17 19.11
CA ARG A 56 13.18 -16.91 19.45
C ARG A 56 13.40 -16.04 18.22
N GLU A 57 13.94 -16.62 17.16
CA GLU A 57 14.22 -15.96 15.89
C GLU A 57 12.92 -15.50 15.21
N ALA A 58 11.89 -16.34 15.22
CA ALA A 58 10.56 -16.03 14.68
C ALA A 58 9.92 -14.83 15.39
N VAL A 59 9.89 -14.82 16.72
CA VAL A 59 9.35 -13.71 17.52
C VAL A 59 10.16 -12.43 17.29
N ALA A 60 11.49 -12.51 17.29
CA ALA A 60 12.37 -11.35 17.06
C ALA A 60 12.15 -10.75 15.66
N ALA A 61 12.02 -11.57 14.62
CA ALA A 61 11.77 -11.12 13.25
C ALA A 61 10.39 -10.41 13.11
N LEU A 62 9.36 -10.95 13.74
CA LEU A 62 8.01 -10.34 13.73
C LEU A 62 7.99 -9.02 14.50
N ARG A 63 8.69 -8.92 15.64
CA ARG A 63 8.84 -7.68 16.40
C ARG A 63 9.59 -6.61 15.59
N ALA A 64 10.68 -7.02 14.93
CA ALA A 64 11.42 -6.12 14.02
C ALA A 64 10.57 -5.60 12.87
N ALA A 65 9.58 -6.38 12.41
CA ALA A 65 8.58 -5.98 11.42
C ALA A 65 7.42 -5.14 11.99
N GLY A 66 7.46 -4.78 13.27
CA GLY A 66 6.50 -3.88 13.93
C GLY A 66 5.24 -4.56 14.46
N PHE A 67 5.20 -5.89 14.58
CA PHE A 67 4.10 -6.59 15.26
C PHE A 67 4.26 -6.54 16.78
N VAL A 68 3.12 -6.46 17.48
CA VAL A 68 3.03 -6.83 18.89
C VAL A 68 2.97 -8.36 18.97
N THR A 69 3.79 -8.98 19.80
CA THR A 69 3.84 -10.43 19.96
C THR A 69 3.24 -10.84 21.29
N ILE A 70 2.14 -11.59 21.27
CA ILE A 70 1.34 -11.92 22.46
C ILE A 70 1.12 -13.43 22.51
N CYS A 71 1.48 -14.05 23.63
CA CYS A 71 1.08 -15.43 23.87
C CYS A 71 -0.33 -15.49 24.49
N VAL A 72 -1.18 -16.41 24.03
CA VAL A 72 -2.53 -16.66 24.55
C VAL A 72 -2.71 -18.15 24.82
N THR A 73 -2.73 -18.57 26.09
CA THR A 73 -2.67 -19.98 26.47
C THR A 73 -3.80 -20.44 27.39
N ASN A 74 -4.33 -21.64 27.14
CA ASN A 74 -5.28 -22.33 28.03
C ASN A 74 -4.51 -23.21 29.01
N GLN A 75 -4.69 -22.98 30.31
CA GLN A 75 -4.05 -23.73 31.38
C GLN A 75 -5.10 -24.32 32.34
N PRO A 76 -5.93 -25.30 31.89
CA PRO A 76 -7.04 -25.81 32.69
C PRO A 76 -6.60 -26.66 33.90
N ASP A 77 -5.35 -27.14 33.90
CA ASP A 77 -4.84 -27.99 34.98
C ASP A 77 -4.72 -27.23 36.30
N VAL A 78 -4.71 -25.89 36.25
CA VAL A 78 -4.81 -25.02 37.42
C VAL A 78 -6.21 -25.14 38.07
N ALA A 79 -7.28 -25.05 37.26
CA ALA A 79 -8.66 -25.24 37.77
C ALA A 79 -8.92 -26.64 38.27
N ARG A 80 -8.31 -27.64 37.63
CA ARG A 80 -8.39 -29.05 38.00
C ARG A 80 -7.58 -29.39 39.25
N GLY A 81 -6.71 -28.49 39.72
CA GLY A 81 -5.85 -28.70 40.88
C GLY A 81 -4.66 -29.64 40.63
N THR A 82 -4.40 -30.03 39.39
CA THR A 82 -3.28 -30.89 38.99
C THR A 82 -1.98 -30.11 38.79
N LEU A 83 -2.06 -28.79 38.54
CA LEU A 83 -0.90 -27.89 38.41
C LEU A 83 -1.05 -26.68 39.37
N PRO A 84 -0.10 -26.43 40.29
CA PRO A 84 -0.13 -25.20 41.09
C PRO A 84 -0.10 -23.95 40.21
N ARG A 85 -0.92 -22.96 40.52
CA ARG A 85 -0.98 -21.70 39.79
C ARG A 85 0.36 -20.97 39.74
N THR A 86 1.11 -21.03 40.83
CA THR A 86 2.46 -20.43 40.94
C THR A 86 3.44 -21.04 39.94
N GLU A 87 3.33 -22.35 39.69
CA GLU A 87 4.14 -23.07 38.70
C GLU A 87 3.74 -22.70 37.27
N ALA A 88 2.43 -22.67 36.98
CA ALA A 88 1.94 -22.21 35.68
C ALA A 88 2.38 -20.77 35.36
N GLU A 89 2.32 -19.87 36.35
CA GLU A 89 2.78 -18.49 36.22
C GLU A 89 4.31 -18.37 36.06
N ALA A 90 5.09 -19.27 36.71
CA ALA A 90 6.55 -19.33 36.55
C ALA A 90 6.92 -19.74 35.11
N MET A 91 6.27 -20.78 34.59
CA MET A 91 6.45 -21.20 33.19
C MET A 91 6.04 -20.11 32.19
N ASN A 92 4.94 -19.43 32.43
CA ASN A 92 4.48 -18.33 31.59
C ASN A 92 5.49 -17.16 31.57
N ARG A 93 6.01 -16.76 32.73
CA ARG A 93 7.06 -15.73 32.82
C ARG A 93 8.31 -16.15 32.09
N PHE A 94 8.76 -17.39 32.28
CA PHE A 94 9.93 -17.94 31.59
C PHE A 94 9.79 -17.85 30.07
N VAL A 95 8.68 -18.36 29.49
CA VAL A 95 8.47 -18.33 28.04
C VAL A 95 8.40 -16.90 27.50
N ARG A 96 7.68 -16.01 28.21
CA ARG A 96 7.59 -14.60 27.82
C ARG A 96 8.97 -13.93 27.79
N ASP A 97 9.73 -14.08 28.87
CA ASP A 97 11.02 -13.37 29.06
C ASP A 97 12.10 -13.96 28.14
N GLU A 98 12.12 -15.29 27.99
CA GLU A 98 13.08 -16.02 27.17
C GLU A 98 12.90 -15.71 25.65
N LEU A 99 11.67 -15.52 25.21
CA LEU A 99 11.35 -15.18 23.81
C LEU A 99 11.25 -13.67 23.57
N GLY A 100 11.22 -12.85 24.63
CA GLY A 100 11.04 -11.41 24.51
C GLY A 100 9.65 -11.01 23.99
N LEU A 101 8.60 -11.75 24.36
CA LEU A 101 7.22 -11.41 24.00
C LEU A 101 6.78 -10.11 24.66
N ASP A 102 5.94 -9.35 23.98
CA ASP A 102 5.38 -8.10 24.51
C ASP A 102 4.35 -8.37 25.62
N ASP A 103 3.58 -9.47 25.53
CA ASP A 103 2.60 -9.87 26.56
C ASP A 103 2.38 -11.39 26.57
N LEU A 104 1.80 -11.87 27.69
CA LEU A 104 1.29 -13.22 27.82
C LEU A 104 -0.01 -13.21 28.62
N ILE A 105 -1.08 -13.78 28.04
CA ILE A 105 -2.41 -13.85 28.62
C ILE A 105 -2.80 -15.31 28.79
N ALA A 106 -3.06 -15.73 30.02
CA ALA A 106 -3.41 -17.13 30.35
C ALA A 106 -4.86 -17.24 30.83
N CYS A 107 -5.56 -18.25 30.34
CA CYS A 107 -6.84 -18.69 30.89
C CYS A 107 -6.61 -19.90 31.79
N TYR A 108 -6.94 -19.77 33.08
CA TYR A 108 -6.80 -20.83 34.09
C TYR A 108 -8.12 -21.57 34.36
N HIS A 109 -9.16 -21.31 33.56
CA HIS A 109 -10.47 -21.95 33.71
C HIS A 109 -10.52 -23.30 32.97
N ASP A 110 -11.36 -24.23 33.45
CA ASP A 110 -11.72 -25.43 32.71
C ASP A 110 -13.02 -25.25 31.90
N ASP A 111 -13.39 -26.26 31.12
CA ASP A 111 -14.57 -26.20 30.23
C ASP A 111 -15.88 -25.99 31.04
N GLY A 112 -15.94 -26.49 32.30
CA GLY A 112 -17.09 -26.31 33.21
C GLY A 112 -17.30 -24.85 33.67
N ASP A 113 -16.30 -24.02 33.70
CA ASP A 113 -16.35 -22.64 34.22
C ASP A 113 -17.09 -21.66 33.32
N ARG A 114 -17.37 -22.02 32.06
CA ARG A 114 -18.09 -21.21 31.07
C ARG A 114 -17.57 -19.79 30.90
N CYS A 115 -16.28 -19.57 31.18
CA CYS A 115 -15.63 -18.24 31.01
C CYS A 115 -15.65 -17.77 29.56
N SER A 116 -15.38 -16.48 29.31
CA SER A 116 -15.27 -15.89 27.97
C SER A 116 -13.84 -15.97 27.39
N CYS A 117 -12.83 -16.25 28.23
CA CYS A 117 -11.41 -16.18 27.84
C CYS A 117 -10.87 -17.49 27.25
N ARG A 118 -11.38 -18.66 27.67
CA ARG A 118 -10.86 -19.98 27.23
C ARG A 118 -11.10 -20.19 25.72
N LYS A 119 -10.03 -20.45 24.96
CA LYS A 119 -10.14 -20.87 23.55
C LYS A 119 -10.99 -22.15 23.45
N PRO A 120 -11.96 -22.25 22.51
CA PRO A 120 -12.06 -21.51 21.25
C PRO A 120 -12.78 -20.15 21.33
N LYS A 121 -13.11 -19.63 22.52
CA LYS A 121 -13.65 -18.28 22.61
C LYS A 121 -12.56 -17.22 22.43
N PRO A 122 -12.88 -16.05 21.84
CA PRO A 122 -11.89 -15.04 21.45
C PRO A 122 -11.44 -14.12 22.60
N GLY A 123 -11.86 -14.35 23.86
CA GLY A 123 -11.72 -13.39 24.93
C GLY A 123 -10.28 -12.98 25.26
N MET A 124 -9.29 -13.88 25.19
CA MET A 124 -7.88 -13.53 25.41
C MET A 124 -7.32 -12.66 24.26
N LEU A 125 -7.70 -12.92 23.00
CA LEU A 125 -7.30 -12.10 21.86
C LEU A 125 -7.91 -10.69 21.98
N ALA A 126 -9.20 -10.60 22.33
CA ALA A 126 -9.87 -9.32 22.56
C ALA A 126 -9.26 -8.53 23.72
N ASP A 127 -8.81 -9.22 24.79
CA ASP A 127 -8.11 -8.58 25.90
C ASP A 127 -6.75 -8.03 25.47
N GLY A 128 -5.94 -8.81 24.74
CA GLY A 128 -4.67 -8.36 24.16
C GLY A 128 -4.87 -7.18 23.23
N ALA A 129 -5.91 -7.21 22.39
CA ALA A 129 -6.22 -6.11 21.50
C ALA A 129 -6.53 -4.79 22.23
N ARG A 130 -7.25 -4.87 23.34
CA ARG A 130 -7.52 -3.67 24.19
C ARG A 130 -6.27 -3.14 24.87
N ARG A 131 -5.42 -4.02 25.43
CA ARG A 131 -4.21 -3.64 26.16
C ARG A 131 -3.18 -2.96 25.26
N TRP A 132 -3.08 -3.39 24.01
CA TRP A 132 -2.02 -2.99 23.10
C TRP A 132 -2.50 -2.11 21.94
N ASP A 133 -3.76 -1.67 21.94
CA ASP A 133 -4.41 -0.93 20.85
C ASP A 133 -4.21 -1.63 19.48
N VAL A 134 -4.56 -2.90 19.43
CA VAL A 134 -4.37 -3.77 18.26
C VAL A 134 -5.65 -3.86 17.42
N ASP A 135 -5.47 -3.89 16.10
CA ASP A 135 -6.49 -4.24 15.13
C ASP A 135 -6.47 -5.75 14.87
N LEU A 136 -7.49 -6.46 15.34
CA LEU A 136 -7.60 -7.92 15.19
C LEU A 136 -7.73 -8.35 13.73
N GLY A 137 -8.43 -7.57 12.89
CA GLY A 137 -8.58 -7.85 11.46
C GLY A 137 -7.26 -7.75 10.66
N ARG A 138 -6.22 -7.11 11.25
CA ARG A 138 -4.87 -7.01 10.69
C ARG A 138 -3.84 -7.85 11.45
N SER A 139 -4.33 -8.78 12.28
CA SER A 139 -3.50 -9.58 13.18
C SER A 139 -3.63 -11.07 12.88
N PHE A 140 -2.74 -11.86 13.46
CA PHE A 140 -2.62 -13.28 13.20
C PHE A 140 -2.79 -14.08 14.48
N MET A 141 -3.38 -15.29 14.37
CA MET A 141 -3.37 -16.30 15.42
C MET A 141 -2.64 -17.54 14.94
N VAL A 142 -1.57 -17.90 15.62
CA VAL A 142 -0.74 -19.07 15.36
C VAL A 142 -0.98 -20.10 16.45
N GLY A 143 -1.44 -21.29 16.09
CA GLY A 143 -1.74 -22.36 17.03
C GLY A 143 -1.62 -23.74 16.41
N ASP A 144 -1.45 -24.78 17.24
CA ASP A 144 -1.33 -26.17 16.84
C ASP A 144 -2.59 -27.00 17.13
N ARG A 145 -3.63 -26.35 17.70
CA ARG A 145 -4.91 -26.97 18.07
C ARG A 145 -6.10 -26.30 17.37
N TRP A 146 -7.15 -27.10 17.10
CA TRP A 146 -8.39 -26.58 16.55
C TRP A 146 -8.97 -25.40 17.36
N ARG A 147 -8.77 -25.38 18.69
CA ARG A 147 -9.27 -24.32 19.59
C ARG A 147 -8.61 -22.99 19.32
N ASP A 148 -7.38 -22.97 18.86
CA ASP A 148 -6.61 -21.78 18.53
C ASP A 148 -7.16 -21.15 17.26
N ILE A 149 -7.36 -21.97 16.25
CA ILE A 149 -7.87 -21.56 14.94
C ILE A 149 -9.30 -21.01 15.06
N ASP A 150 -10.17 -21.75 15.79
CA ASP A 150 -11.56 -21.30 16.02
C ASP A 150 -11.57 -19.98 16.83
N ALA A 151 -10.68 -19.80 17.84
CA ALA A 151 -10.56 -18.56 18.60
C ALA A 151 -10.07 -17.39 17.75
N GLY A 152 -9.04 -17.62 16.92
CA GLY A 152 -8.52 -16.63 15.98
C GLY A 152 -9.57 -16.18 14.96
N ALA A 153 -10.26 -17.13 14.35
CA ALA A 153 -11.36 -16.87 13.42
C ALA A 153 -12.51 -16.09 14.06
N ALA A 154 -12.90 -16.46 15.29
CA ALA A 154 -13.94 -15.76 16.05
C ALA A 154 -13.53 -14.33 16.46
N ALA A 155 -12.22 -14.08 16.61
CA ALA A 155 -11.66 -12.76 16.87
C ALA A 155 -11.49 -11.90 15.60
N GLY A 156 -11.63 -12.49 14.40
CA GLY A 156 -11.39 -11.83 13.12
C GLY A 156 -9.91 -11.80 12.69
N CYS A 157 -9.04 -12.61 13.32
CA CYS A 157 -7.65 -12.73 12.94
C CYS A 157 -7.47 -13.68 11.74
N THR A 158 -6.41 -13.47 10.97
CA THR A 158 -5.89 -14.47 10.04
C THR A 158 -5.29 -15.63 10.84
N THR A 159 -5.64 -16.88 10.50
CA THR A 159 -5.32 -18.06 11.29
C THR A 159 -4.25 -18.93 10.62
N ILE A 160 -3.25 -19.34 11.40
CA ILE A 160 -2.15 -20.18 10.94
C ILE A 160 -2.09 -21.42 11.83
N TYR A 161 -2.27 -22.60 11.21
CA TYR A 161 -2.27 -23.86 11.89
C TYR A 161 -0.89 -24.54 11.79
N LEU A 162 -0.24 -24.76 12.94
CA LEU A 162 0.93 -25.62 13.02
C LEU A 162 0.45 -27.08 13.03
N ASP A 163 0.67 -27.77 11.92
CA ASP A 163 0.20 -29.15 11.76
C ASP A 163 1.18 -30.13 12.46
N ARG A 164 0.80 -30.52 13.67
CA ARG A 164 1.52 -31.50 14.49
C ARG A 164 0.92 -32.92 14.38
N ALA A 165 -0.09 -33.07 13.49
CA ALA A 165 -0.84 -34.33 13.34
C ALA A 165 -1.47 -34.84 14.64
N TRP A 166 -1.93 -33.93 15.52
CA TRP A 166 -2.60 -34.34 16.75
C TRP A 166 -3.92 -35.07 16.43
N PRO A 167 -4.26 -36.15 17.19
CA PRO A 167 -5.51 -36.90 17.01
C PRO A 167 -6.70 -36.11 17.54
N GLU A 168 -7.02 -34.97 16.93
CA GLU A 168 -8.09 -34.07 17.34
C GLU A 168 -9.08 -33.79 16.21
N ARG A 169 -10.24 -33.20 16.56
CA ARG A 169 -11.16 -32.70 15.55
C ARG A 169 -10.52 -31.57 14.72
N THR A 170 -10.96 -31.43 13.51
CA THR A 170 -10.60 -30.28 12.65
C THR A 170 -11.24 -28.98 13.16
N PRO A 171 -10.62 -27.81 12.94
CA PRO A 171 -11.25 -26.51 13.17
C PRO A 171 -12.60 -26.40 12.45
N ALA A 172 -13.55 -25.64 13.01
CA ALA A 172 -14.86 -25.41 12.42
C ALA A 172 -14.78 -24.65 11.08
N ARG A 173 -13.81 -23.73 10.98
CA ARG A 173 -13.38 -23.08 9.73
C ARG A 173 -11.95 -23.53 9.42
N GLY A 174 -11.67 -23.82 8.16
CA GLY A 174 -10.30 -24.13 7.74
C GLY A 174 -9.35 -22.95 8.06
N PRO A 175 -8.09 -23.22 8.46
CA PRO A 175 -7.10 -22.17 8.68
C PRO A 175 -6.73 -21.49 7.36
N ASP A 176 -6.31 -20.23 7.46
CA ASP A 176 -5.85 -19.46 6.28
C ASP A 176 -4.48 -19.95 5.77
N ALA A 177 -3.67 -20.58 6.65
CA ALA A 177 -2.44 -21.28 6.29
C ALA A 177 -2.19 -22.51 7.17
N ARG A 178 -1.45 -23.50 6.61
CA ARG A 178 -0.90 -24.65 7.33
C ARG A 178 0.61 -24.65 7.18
N VAL A 179 1.33 -24.86 8.28
CA VAL A 179 2.80 -24.82 8.36
C VAL A 179 3.30 -25.92 9.30
N ALA A 180 4.57 -26.30 9.18
CA ALA A 180 5.15 -27.31 10.03
C ALA A 180 5.85 -26.75 11.28
N SER A 181 6.19 -25.44 11.31
CA SER A 181 6.93 -24.82 12.40
C SER A 181 6.53 -23.36 12.65
N VAL A 182 6.89 -22.85 13.84
CA VAL A 182 6.74 -21.43 14.17
C VAL A 182 7.59 -20.54 13.27
N THR A 183 8.74 -21.04 12.80
CA THR A 183 9.60 -20.37 11.82
C THR A 183 8.86 -20.17 10.50
N GLU A 184 8.28 -21.24 9.94
CA GLU A 184 7.47 -21.16 8.72
C GLU A 184 6.26 -20.23 8.89
N ALA A 185 5.62 -20.21 10.09
CA ALA A 185 4.55 -19.27 10.38
C ALA A 185 5.02 -17.82 10.28
N ALA A 186 6.17 -17.51 10.89
CA ALA A 186 6.75 -16.17 10.82
C ALA A 186 7.15 -15.79 9.39
N GLU A 187 7.78 -16.69 8.64
CA GLU A 187 8.13 -16.47 7.23
C GLU A 187 6.91 -16.21 6.37
N TRP A 188 5.83 -16.97 6.57
CA TRP A 188 4.56 -16.78 5.85
C TRP A 188 3.93 -15.40 6.16
N ILE A 189 3.89 -14.98 7.44
CA ILE A 189 3.42 -13.66 7.85
C ILE A 189 4.27 -12.55 7.20
N LEU A 190 5.60 -12.67 7.29
CA LEU A 190 6.53 -11.69 6.75
C LEU A 190 6.52 -11.64 5.22
N SER A 191 6.28 -12.77 4.54
CA SER A 191 6.15 -12.81 3.08
C SER A 191 4.92 -12.05 2.60
N ARG A 192 3.80 -12.13 3.33
CA ARG A 192 2.60 -11.33 3.04
C ARG A 192 2.82 -9.83 3.22
N LEU A 193 3.62 -9.43 4.21
CA LEU A 193 4.04 -8.03 4.33
C LEU A 193 4.92 -7.60 3.16
N ARG A 194 5.91 -8.41 2.80
CA ARG A 194 6.81 -8.14 1.66
C ARG A 194 6.07 -8.09 0.34
N SER A 195 5.13 -8.99 0.08
CA SER A 195 4.36 -8.97 -1.17
C SER A 195 3.46 -7.75 -1.33
N SER A 196 3.06 -7.09 -0.23
CA SER A 196 2.31 -5.83 -0.30
C SER A 196 3.22 -4.59 -0.37
N MET A 197 4.42 -4.63 0.23
CA MET A 197 5.39 -3.52 0.20
C MET A 197 6.32 -3.59 -1.01
N SER A 198 6.79 -4.78 -1.40
CA SER A 198 7.74 -4.97 -2.50
C SER A 198 7.17 -4.56 -3.85
N ARG A 199 5.86 -4.69 -4.09
CA ARG A 199 5.27 -4.28 -5.37
C ARG A 199 5.33 -2.77 -5.64
N LEU A 200 5.34 -1.92 -4.62
CA LEU A 200 5.51 -0.47 -4.78
C LEU A 200 6.99 -0.06 -4.81
N ASP A 201 7.80 -0.68 -3.97
CA ASP A 201 9.23 -0.38 -3.86
C ASP A 201 10.05 -0.96 -5.04
N ASP A 202 9.52 -2.00 -5.72
CA ASP A 202 10.13 -2.63 -6.89
C ASP A 202 9.75 -1.96 -8.22
N LEU A 203 8.88 -0.93 -8.20
CA LEU A 203 8.50 -0.22 -9.41
C LEU A 203 9.70 0.48 -10.04
N ARG A 204 9.95 0.17 -11.31
CA ARG A 204 10.94 0.86 -12.15
C ARG A 204 10.36 2.09 -12.83
N VAL A 205 9.04 2.07 -13.06
CA VAL A 205 8.31 3.20 -13.63
C VAL A 205 8.30 4.36 -12.63
N LYS A 206 8.70 5.55 -13.08
CA LYS A 206 8.67 6.78 -12.28
C LYS A 206 7.24 7.27 -12.14
N LEU A 207 6.84 7.62 -10.92
CA LEU A 207 5.52 8.20 -10.66
C LEU A 207 5.58 9.72 -10.82
N PHE A 208 4.80 10.27 -11.73
CA PHE A 208 4.57 11.71 -11.85
C PHE A 208 3.16 12.04 -11.39
N ALA A 209 3.01 13.20 -10.77
CA ALA A 209 1.72 13.72 -10.37
C ALA A 209 1.15 14.67 -11.42
N ASP A 210 -0.07 14.40 -11.89
CA ASP A 210 -0.81 15.29 -12.80
C ASP A 210 -1.77 16.17 -12.01
N GLY A 211 -1.57 17.49 -12.06
CA GLY A 211 -2.37 18.42 -11.29
C GLY A 211 -2.09 19.88 -11.65
N ALA A 212 -3.04 20.75 -11.27
CA ALA A 212 -2.92 22.21 -11.39
C ALA A 212 -3.39 22.94 -10.12
N ASP A 213 -3.67 22.20 -9.07
CA ASP A 213 -4.00 22.70 -7.74
C ASP A 213 -2.73 22.76 -6.87
N ARG A 214 -2.43 23.95 -6.37
CA ARG A 214 -1.21 24.22 -5.61
C ARG A 214 -1.10 23.40 -4.33
N GLU A 215 -2.19 23.25 -3.59
CA GLU A 215 -2.19 22.48 -2.33
C GLU A 215 -1.98 21.00 -2.60
N GLY A 216 -2.63 20.47 -3.64
CA GLY A 216 -2.44 19.10 -4.08
C GLY A 216 -1.01 18.82 -4.54
N ILE A 217 -0.40 19.74 -5.31
CA ILE A 217 1.00 19.65 -5.72
C ILE A 217 1.92 19.68 -4.51
N ALA A 218 1.73 20.60 -3.55
CA ALA A 218 2.54 20.70 -2.36
C ALA A 218 2.47 19.43 -1.49
N LYS A 219 1.28 18.85 -1.37
CA LYS A 219 1.07 17.57 -0.67
C LYS A 219 1.82 16.42 -1.35
N LEU A 220 1.72 16.32 -2.68
CA LEU A 220 2.41 15.27 -3.44
C LEU A 220 3.93 15.53 -3.52
N ALA A 221 4.36 16.78 -3.46
CA ALA A 221 5.77 17.13 -3.39
C ALA A 221 6.45 16.66 -2.09
N SER A 222 5.70 16.41 -1.02
CA SER A 222 6.23 15.81 0.21
C SER A 222 6.40 14.28 0.15
N ASP A 223 5.85 13.62 -0.88
CA ASP A 223 6.00 12.17 -1.08
C ASP A 223 7.27 11.89 -1.91
N PRO A 224 8.27 11.19 -1.34
CA PRO A 224 9.53 10.91 -2.04
C PRO A 224 9.37 9.98 -3.26
N ARG A 225 8.24 9.27 -3.39
CA ARG A 225 7.94 8.41 -4.54
C ARG A 225 7.58 9.21 -5.79
N ILE A 226 7.17 10.48 -5.62
CA ILE A 226 6.81 11.35 -6.75
C ILE A 226 8.08 11.92 -7.36
N ALA A 227 8.42 11.45 -8.55
CA ALA A 227 9.63 11.80 -9.27
C ALA A 227 9.50 13.06 -10.14
N GLY A 228 8.28 13.50 -10.43
CA GLY A 228 8.02 14.68 -11.27
C GLY A 228 6.56 15.05 -11.36
N PHE A 229 6.25 16.05 -12.20
CA PHE A 229 4.91 16.62 -12.31
C PHE A 229 4.52 16.87 -13.76
N THR A 230 3.22 16.82 -14.03
CA THR A 230 2.65 17.30 -15.28
C THR A 230 1.45 18.20 -14.98
N THR A 231 1.23 19.14 -15.88
CA THR A 231 0.01 19.97 -15.86
C THR A 231 -0.73 19.83 -17.18
N ASN A 232 -1.99 20.24 -17.20
CA ASN A 232 -2.74 20.32 -18.44
C ASN A 232 -3.80 21.44 -18.38
N PRO A 233 -4.20 22.00 -19.55
CA PRO A 233 -5.14 23.14 -19.60
C PRO A 233 -6.48 22.85 -18.91
N THR A 234 -7.00 21.64 -19.01
CA THR A 234 -8.29 21.26 -18.40
C THR A 234 -8.22 21.31 -16.88
N LEU A 235 -7.14 20.84 -16.27
CA LEU A 235 -6.96 20.91 -14.82
C LEU A 235 -6.76 22.35 -14.36
N MET A 236 -6.02 23.15 -15.12
CA MET A 236 -5.82 24.58 -14.85
C MET A 236 -7.14 25.35 -14.88
N HIS A 237 -7.96 25.11 -15.90
CA HIS A 237 -9.30 25.73 -16.01
C HIS A 237 -10.19 25.36 -14.83
N LYS A 238 -10.22 24.08 -14.43
CA LYS A 238 -10.95 23.61 -13.26
C LYS A 238 -10.46 24.23 -11.95
N ALA A 239 -9.16 24.51 -11.85
CA ALA A 239 -8.55 25.17 -10.70
C ALA A 239 -8.76 26.71 -10.71
N GLY A 240 -9.40 27.27 -11.74
CA GLY A 240 -9.66 28.71 -11.86
C GLY A 240 -8.41 29.55 -12.07
N LEU A 241 -7.34 28.99 -12.65
CA LEU A 241 -6.08 29.69 -12.87
C LEU A 241 -6.24 30.74 -13.99
N THR A 242 -5.86 31.98 -13.68
CA THR A 242 -5.89 33.12 -14.61
C THR A 242 -4.48 33.65 -14.95
N ASP A 243 -3.50 33.39 -14.09
CA ASP A 243 -2.08 33.79 -14.29
C ASP A 243 -1.19 32.56 -14.31
N TYR A 244 -0.87 32.11 -15.53
CA TYR A 244 -0.12 30.87 -15.75
C TYR A 244 1.35 30.96 -15.35
N GLU A 245 2.01 32.08 -15.67
CA GLU A 245 3.42 32.26 -15.34
C GLU A 245 3.63 32.36 -13.83
N ARG A 246 2.77 33.09 -13.13
CA ARG A 246 2.82 33.18 -11.67
C ARG A 246 2.62 31.81 -11.03
N PHE A 247 1.61 31.08 -11.47
CA PHE A 247 1.38 29.70 -11.00
C PHE A 247 2.60 28.82 -11.21
N ALA A 248 3.19 28.87 -12.43
CA ALA A 248 4.37 28.05 -12.76
C ALA A 248 5.55 28.36 -11.83
N ARG A 249 5.83 29.63 -11.55
CA ARG A 249 6.91 30.04 -10.64
C ARG A 249 6.67 29.57 -9.22
N GLU A 250 5.46 29.74 -8.68
CA GLU A 250 5.08 29.26 -7.36
C GLU A 250 5.23 27.74 -7.23
N VAL A 251 4.87 26.97 -8.26
CA VAL A 251 5.02 25.51 -8.29
C VAL A 251 6.47 25.09 -8.37
N LEU A 252 7.31 25.77 -9.16
CA LEU A 252 8.73 25.49 -9.26
C LEU A 252 9.45 25.61 -7.91
N ASP A 253 9.06 26.58 -7.08
CA ASP A 253 9.58 26.73 -5.72
C ASP A 253 9.20 25.56 -4.80
N ILE A 254 8.00 24.97 -5.01
CA ILE A 254 7.48 23.87 -4.20
C ILE A 254 8.14 22.53 -4.55
N ILE A 255 8.37 22.25 -5.83
CA ILE A 255 8.75 20.90 -6.30
C ILE A 255 10.24 20.59 -6.19
N GLY A 256 11.08 21.57 -5.82
CA GLY A 256 12.48 21.34 -5.46
C GLY A 256 13.36 20.78 -6.59
N GLY A 257 13.21 21.30 -7.80
CA GLY A 257 14.03 20.91 -8.96
C GLY A 257 13.60 19.63 -9.68
N ARG A 258 12.54 18.95 -9.24
CA ARG A 258 11.96 17.81 -9.97
C ARG A 258 11.38 18.27 -11.31
N PRO A 259 11.43 17.42 -12.38
CA PRO A 259 10.90 17.76 -13.68
C PRO A 259 9.40 18.09 -13.63
N ILE A 260 9.01 19.12 -14.37
CA ILE A 260 7.60 19.48 -14.56
C ILE A 260 7.34 19.84 -16.01
N SER A 261 6.14 19.49 -16.50
CA SER A 261 5.72 19.82 -17.87
C SER A 261 4.64 20.90 -17.87
N TYR A 262 4.88 21.99 -18.60
CA TYR A 262 3.95 23.08 -18.87
C TYR A 262 3.61 23.16 -20.36
N GLU A 263 2.33 23.35 -20.71
CA GLU A 263 1.81 23.25 -22.07
C GLU A 263 1.68 24.61 -22.75
N VAL A 264 1.97 24.69 -24.05
CA VAL A 264 1.62 25.83 -24.89
C VAL A 264 0.12 25.86 -25.14
N PHE A 265 -0.47 27.03 -25.37
CA PHE A 265 -1.91 27.19 -25.62
C PHE A 265 -2.23 27.64 -27.05
N ALA A 266 -1.21 28.03 -27.81
CA ALA A 266 -1.41 28.47 -29.18
C ALA A 266 -1.72 27.30 -30.10
N ASP A 267 -2.50 27.57 -31.13
CA ASP A 267 -2.78 26.62 -32.22
C ASP A 267 -1.89 26.89 -33.44
N GLU A 268 -1.54 28.15 -33.68
CA GLU A 268 -0.65 28.57 -34.77
C GLU A 268 0.82 28.26 -34.46
N PHE A 269 1.55 27.62 -35.38
CA PHE A 269 2.92 27.17 -35.19
C PHE A 269 3.92 28.26 -34.78
N PRO A 270 3.92 29.47 -35.41
CA PRO A 270 4.82 30.56 -35.00
C PRO A 270 4.54 30.99 -33.55
N GLU A 271 3.30 31.02 -33.11
CA GLU A 271 2.95 31.37 -31.75
C GLU A 271 3.25 30.24 -30.77
N MET A 272 3.09 28.95 -31.15
CA MET A 272 3.59 27.82 -30.38
C MET A 272 5.08 27.92 -30.09
N LEU A 273 5.90 28.23 -31.10
CA LEU A 273 7.35 28.43 -30.97
C LEU A 273 7.65 29.55 -29.97
N ARG A 274 6.97 30.68 -30.10
CA ARG A 274 7.17 31.83 -29.22
C ARG A 274 6.82 31.48 -27.76
N GLN A 275 5.68 30.83 -27.52
CA GLN A 275 5.24 30.40 -26.20
C GLN A 275 6.19 29.35 -25.64
N ALA A 276 6.60 28.37 -26.44
CA ALA A 276 7.51 27.32 -26.00
C ALA A 276 8.86 27.88 -25.52
N ARG A 277 9.46 28.79 -26.29
CA ARG A 277 10.70 29.46 -25.89
C ARG A 277 10.54 30.26 -24.60
N LYS A 278 9.40 30.94 -24.42
CA LYS A 278 9.10 31.64 -23.17
C LYS A 278 8.98 30.66 -21.98
N ILE A 279 8.21 29.59 -22.12
CA ILE A 279 8.01 28.60 -21.05
C ILE A 279 9.34 27.94 -20.67
N ALA A 280 10.21 27.66 -21.65
CA ALA A 280 11.52 27.08 -21.41
C ALA A 280 12.43 27.95 -20.52
N THR A 281 12.19 29.27 -20.43
CA THR A 281 12.96 30.15 -19.55
C THR A 281 12.53 30.15 -18.09
N TRP A 282 11.45 29.44 -17.75
CA TRP A 282 10.92 29.46 -16.38
C TRP A 282 11.76 28.64 -15.39
N GLY A 283 12.51 27.62 -15.88
CA GLY A 283 13.39 26.82 -15.04
C GLY A 283 14.09 25.69 -15.81
N ASP A 284 15.25 25.27 -15.33
CA ASP A 284 16.04 24.20 -15.95
C ASP A 284 15.38 22.82 -15.89
N ASN A 285 14.40 22.64 -15.00
CA ASN A 285 13.62 21.41 -14.82
C ASN A 285 12.27 21.45 -15.57
N VAL A 286 12.04 22.47 -16.40
CA VAL A 286 10.83 22.64 -17.20
C VAL A 286 10.93 21.89 -18.52
N PHE A 287 9.92 21.09 -18.81
CA PHE A 287 9.67 20.45 -20.10
C PHE A 287 8.44 21.12 -20.75
N VAL A 288 8.62 21.61 -21.96
CA VAL A 288 7.53 22.30 -22.68
C VAL A 288 6.64 21.27 -23.37
N LYS A 289 5.35 21.22 -23.01
CA LYS A 289 4.39 20.33 -23.66
C LYS A 289 3.90 20.94 -24.98
N ILE A 290 4.07 20.15 -26.05
CA ILE A 290 3.62 20.47 -27.42
C ILE A 290 2.64 19.36 -27.85
N PRO A 291 1.41 19.69 -28.27
CA PRO A 291 0.50 18.69 -28.83
C PRO A 291 1.06 18.14 -30.15
N VAL A 292 0.77 16.86 -30.46
CA VAL A 292 1.28 16.18 -31.67
C VAL A 292 0.73 16.76 -32.95
N THR A 293 -0.42 17.45 -32.91
CA THR A 293 -1.04 18.20 -34.02
C THR A 293 -1.63 19.50 -33.50
N ASP A 294 -1.91 20.43 -34.41
CA ASP A 294 -2.83 21.55 -34.15
C ASP A 294 -4.30 21.06 -34.16
N THR A 295 -5.26 21.97 -33.97
CA THR A 295 -6.69 21.66 -33.99
C THR A 295 -7.24 21.30 -35.38
N ALA A 296 -6.53 21.66 -36.46
CA ALA A 296 -6.84 21.28 -37.84
C ALA A 296 -6.26 19.90 -38.23
N GLY A 297 -5.47 19.26 -37.33
CA GLY A 297 -4.84 17.97 -37.58
C GLY A 297 -3.48 18.07 -38.30
N ALA A 298 -2.92 19.27 -38.48
CA ALA A 298 -1.57 19.44 -39.05
C ALA A 298 -0.52 19.07 -38.01
N SER A 299 0.48 18.29 -38.43
CA SER A 299 1.54 17.79 -37.54
C SER A 299 2.43 18.93 -37.05
N THR A 300 2.68 18.97 -35.73
CA THR A 300 3.63 19.89 -35.09
C THR A 300 5.10 19.45 -35.22
N ARG A 301 5.39 18.46 -36.08
CA ARG A 301 6.74 17.92 -36.32
C ARG A 301 7.79 19.02 -36.52
N ALA A 302 7.52 20.01 -37.40
CA ALA A 302 8.48 21.10 -37.68
C ALA A 302 8.77 21.95 -36.41
N VAL A 303 7.74 22.20 -35.58
CA VAL A 303 7.89 22.93 -34.32
C VAL A 303 8.76 22.13 -33.33
N VAL A 304 8.52 20.82 -33.21
CA VAL A 304 9.31 19.92 -32.36
C VAL A 304 10.77 19.84 -32.81
N GLU A 305 11.03 19.71 -34.13
CA GLU A 305 12.37 19.66 -34.68
C GLU A 305 13.14 20.97 -34.45
N GLU A 306 12.49 22.12 -34.59
CA GLU A 306 13.09 23.44 -34.37
C GLU A 306 13.43 23.62 -32.88
N LEU A 307 12.49 23.40 -31.97
CA LEU A 307 12.71 23.52 -30.53
C LEU A 307 13.76 22.53 -30.01
N SER A 308 13.82 21.32 -30.58
CA SER A 308 14.84 20.31 -30.24
C SER A 308 16.25 20.83 -30.62
N ARG A 309 16.42 21.46 -31.79
CA ARG A 309 17.67 22.09 -32.21
C ARG A 309 18.05 23.28 -31.34
N ASP A 310 17.06 24.02 -30.85
CA ASP A 310 17.27 25.14 -29.93
C ASP A 310 17.65 24.67 -28.51
N GLY A 311 17.67 23.36 -28.25
CA GLY A 311 18.01 22.77 -26.94
C GLY A 311 16.88 22.82 -25.92
N VAL A 312 15.65 23.07 -26.34
CA VAL A 312 14.46 23.06 -25.44
C VAL A 312 14.12 21.64 -25.03
N LYS A 313 13.90 21.42 -23.73
CA LYS A 313 13.38 20.16 -23.20
C LYS A 313 11.88 20.06 -23.49
N LEU A 314 11.48 19.01 -24.19
CA LEU A 314 10.11 18.87 -24.69
C LEU A 314 9.36 17.72 -24.04
N ASN A 315 8.04 17.84 -23.99
CA ASN A 315 7.09 16.76 -23.72
C ASN A 315 6.06 16.76 -24.85
N VAL A 316 6.26 15.94 -25.89
CA VAL A 316 5.27 15.86 -26.97
C VAL A 316 4.11 15.02 -26.50
N THR A 317 2.88 15.56 -26.63
CA THR A 317 1.70 15.05 -25.95
C THR A 317 0.53 14.74 -26.89
N ALA A 318 -0.51 14.11 -26.37
CA ALA A 318 -1.72 13.69 -27.07
C ALA A 318 -1.54 12.59 -28.13
N LEU A 319 -0.46 11.79 -28.02
CA LEU A 319 -0.23 10.66 -28.93
C LEU A 319 -1.16 9.50 -28.57
N MET A 320 -1.69 8.82 -29.60
CA MET A 320 -2.56 7.65 -29.45
C MET A 320 -2.24 6.51 -30.44
N THR A 321 -1.27 6.69 -31.35
CA THR A 321 -0.93 5.69 -32.37
C THR A 321 0.58 5.45 -32.47
N GLU A 322 0.98 4.25 -32.87
CA GLU A 322 2.39 3.88 -33.08
C GLU A 322 3.07 4.82 -34.08
N ARG A 323 2.38 5.16 -35.18
CA ARG A 323 2.87 6.09 -36.20
C ARG A 323 3.21 7.45 -35.61
N GLN A 324 2.36 7.99 -34.74
CA GLN A 324 2.67 9.27 -34.05
C GLN A 324 3.92 9.14 -33.19
N VAL A 325 4.11 8.00 -32.51
CA VAL A 325 5.33 7.76 -31.69
C VAL A 325 6.58 7.69 -32.59
N GLU A 326 6.51 7.03 -33.74
CA GLU A 326 7.61 6.95 -34.71
C GLU A 326 7.98 8.35 -35.23
N ASP A 327 7.00 9.13 -35.68
CA ASP A 327 7.18 10.48 -36.22
C ASP A 327 7.78 11.42 -35.16
N VAL A 328 7.27 11.39 -33.93
CA VAL A 328 7.75 12.22 -32.82
C VAL A 328 9.14 11.80 -32.37
N THR A 329 9.43 10.50 -32.28
CA THR A 329 10.77 10.00 -31.91
C THR A 329 11.82 10.48 -32.90
N ALA A 330 11.51 10.47 -34.21
CA ALA A 330 12.39 11.00 -35.25
C ALA A 330 12.59 12.51 -35.11
N SER A 331 11.55 13.27 -34.79
CA SER A 331 11.59 14.73 -34.61
C SER A 331 12.46 15.17 -33.42
N LEU A 332 12.56 14.31 -32.40
CA LEU A 332 13.32 14.55 -31.16
C LEU A 332 14.79 14.10 -31.24
N ALA A 333 15.32 13.78 -32.43
CA ALA A 333 16.68 13.28 -32.58
C ALA A 333 17.76 14.22 -32.02
N ALA A 334 17.56 15.53 -32.11
CA ALA A 334 18.48 16.57 -31.60
C ALA A 334 18.21 16.98 -30.14
N SER A 335 17.14 16.47 -29.51
CA SER A 335 16.74 16.92 -28.18
C SER A 335 17.76 16.59 -27.10
N PRO A 336 18.02 17.50 -26.13
CA PRO A 336 18.88 17.23 -24.97
C PRO A 336 18.26 16.20 -24.00
N GLY A 337 16.95 15.99 -24.08
CA GLY A 337 16.14 15.07 -23.33
C GLY A 337 14.68 15.43 -23.50
N ALA A 338 13.80 14.45 -23.69
CA ALA A 338 12.38 14.71 -23.88
C ALA A 338 11.50 13.59 -23.36
N TYR A 339 10.24 13.96 -23.10
CA TYR A 339 9.15 13.04 -22.86
C TYR A 339 8.28 12.86 -24.11
N VAL A 340 7.80 11.64 -24.30
CA VAL A 340 6.77 11.30 -25.31
C VAL A 340 5.55 10.77 -24.56
N SER A 341 4.46 11.53 -24.55
CA SER A 341 3.26 11.22 -23.76
C SER A 341 2.20 10.52 -24.61
N VAL A 342 2.10 9.20 -24.46
CA VAL A 342 1.02 8.40 -25.06
C VAL A 342 -0.17 8.37 -24.14
N PHE A 343 -1.35 8.74 -24.64
CA PHE A 343 -2.59 8.81 -23.88
C PHE A 343 -3.25 7.42 -23.78
N ALA A 344 -2.56 6.49 -23.12
CA ALA A 344 -2.97 5.11 -22.96
C ALA A 344 -4.38 4.97 -22.35
N GLY A 345 -4.75 5.82 -21.38
CA GLY A 345 -6.10 5.82 -20.84
C GLY A 345 -7.18 6.22 -21.86
N ARG A 346 -6.88 7.15 -22.78
CA ARG A 346 -7.82 7.48 -23.86
C ARG A 346 -7.91 6.37 -24.92
N VAL A 347 -6.83 5.64 -25.17
CA VAL A 347 -6.89 4.41 -25.98
C VAL A 347 -7.81 3.40 -25.31
N ALA A 348 -7.68 3.20 -24.00
CA ALA A 348 -8.56 2.30 -23.25
C ALA A 348 -10.04 2.75 -23.26
N ASP A 349 -10.33 4.05 -23.23
CA ASP A 349 -11.69 4.59 -23.35
C ASP A 349 -12.38 4.18 -24.67
N THR A 350 -11.62 3.81 -25.70
CA THR A 350 -12.18 3.29 -26.96
C THR A 350 -12.40 1.77 -26.96
N GLY A 351 -12.23 1.10 -25.82
CA GLY A 351 -12.33 -0.35 -25.68
C GLY A 351 -11.11 -1.12 -26.17
N ARG A 352 -9.99 -0.47 -26.42
CA ARG A 352 -8.74 -1.12 -26.84
C ARG A 352 -7.78 -1.26 -25.68
N ASP A 353 -7.12 -2.43 -25.59
CA ASP A 353 -6.02 -2.64 -24.66
C ASP A 353 -4.84 -1.71 -25.02
N PRO A 354 -4.39 -0.84 -24.11
CA PRO A 354 -3.26 0.04 -24.37
C PRO A 354 -1.89 -0.64 -24.23
N LEU A 355 -1.78 -1.83 -23.63
CA LEU A 355 -0.50 -2.51 -23.41
C LEU A 355 0.29 -2.76 -24.70
N PRO A 356 -0.30 -3.25 -25.80
CA PRO A 356 0.44 -3.49 -27.04
C PRO A 356 1.10 -2.22 -27.58
N ILE A 357 0.37 -1.10 -27.66
CA ILE A 357 0.92 0.17 -28.14
C ILE A 357 2.00 0.72 -27.19
N MET A 358 1.83 0.56 -25.89
CA MET A 358 2.84 1.04 -24.92
C MET A 358 4.14 0.23 -25.03
N ARG A 359 4.08 -1.09 -25.14
CA ARG A 359 5.26 -1.95 -25.38
C ARG A 359 5.94 -1.59 -26.71
N ARG A 360 5.16 -1.42 -27.77
CA ARG A 360 5.69 -1.01 -29.07
C ARG A 360 6.35 0.37 -29.03
N SER A 361 5.77 1.30 -28.31
CA SER A 361 6.35 2.64 -28.09
C SER A 361 7.71 2.58 -27.39
N VAL A 362 7.86 1.72 -26.38
CA VAL A 362 9.16 1.47 -25.73
C VAL A 362 10.20 0.99 -26.74
N GLU A 363 9.82 0.04 -27.60
CA GLU A 363 10.71 -0.49 -28.66
C GLU A 363 11.13 0.57 -29.65
N ILE A 364 10.21 1.39 -30.16
CA ILE A 364 10.45 2.49 -31.11
C ILE A 364 11.46 3.48 -30.50
N MET A 365 11.29 3.83 -29.23
CA MET A 365 12.11 4.83 -28.56
C MET A 365 13.47 4.30 -28.09
N ARG A 366 13.71 2.99 -28.12
CA ARG A 366 14.95 2.34 -27.63
C ARG A 366 16.22 2.87 -28.28
N SER A 367 16.14 3.34 -29.52
CA SER A 367 17.27 3.89 -30.27
C SER A 367 17.77 5.23 -29.74
N ASN A 368 16.97 5.94 -28.94
CA ASN A 368 17.35 7.22 -28.36
C ASN A 368 17.14 7.22 -26.82
N PRO A 369 18.16 6.88 -26.02
CA PRO A 369 18.06 6.74 -24.57
C PRO A 369 17.83 8.07 -23.82
N ARG A 370 17.82 9.20 -24.52
CA ARG A 370 17.49 10.52 -23.96
C ARG A 370 15.98 10.77 -23.92
N LEU A 371 15.18 9.89 -24.54
CA LEU A 371 13.73 9.98 -24.57
C LEU A 371 13.11 9.07 -23.53
N GLU A 372 12.15 9.57 -22.80
CA GLU A 372 11.37 8.81 -21.85
C GLU A 372 9.90 8.77 -22.26
N LEU A 373 9.32 7.56 -22.30
CA LEU A 373 7.91 7.36 -22.58
C LEU A 373 7.07 7.64 -21.33
N ILE A 374 6.02 8.44 -21.46
CA ILE A 374 5.01 8.66 -20.42
C ILE A 374 3.73 7.90 -20.78
N TRP A 375 3.27 7.05 -19.84
CA TRP A 375 1.88 6.59 -19.81
C TRP A 375 1.02 7.74 -19.29
N ALA A 376 0.28 8.38 -20.13
CA ALA A 376 -0.57 9.52 -19.76
C ALA A 376 -2.03 9.09 -19.63
N SER A 377 -2.78 9.87 -18.81
CA SER A 377 -4.23 9.72 -18.65
C SER A 377 -4.66 8.33 -18.11
N PRO A 378 -4.00 7.74 -17.09
CA PRO A 378 -4.44 6.48 -16.49
C PRO A 378 -5.86 6.61 -15.94
N ARG A 379 -6.57 5.46 -15.86
CA ARG A 379 -7.95 5.40 -15.38
C ARG A 379 -8.07 4.78 -13.99
N GLU A 380 -7.09 3.96 -13.63
CA GLU A 380 -7.10 3.23 -12.37
C GLU A 380 -5.68 2.92 -11.89
N LEU A 381 -5.56 2.54 -10.60
CA LEU A 381 -4.27 2.20 -9.98
C LEU A 381 -3.54 1.04 -10.70
N LEU A 382 -4.29 0.07 -11.27
CA LEU A 382 -3.70 -1.06 -11.98
C LEU A 382 -2.79 -0.58 -13.14
N ASN A 383 -3.09 0.57 -13.75
CA ASN A 383 -2.29 1.11 -14.84
C ASN A 383 -0.84 1.42 -14.44
N VAL A 384 -0.57 1.67 -13.15
CA VAL A 384 0.82 1.86 -12.63
C VAL A 384 1.64 0.58 -12.82
N PHE A 385 1.06 -0.56 -12.48
CA PHE A 385 1.71 -1.87 -12.62
C PHE A 385 1.81 -2.31 -14.07
N GLN A 386 0.79 -2.01 -14.87
CA GLN A 386 0.80 -2.26 -16.31
C GLN A 386 1.87 -1.44 -17.03
N ALA A 387 2.06 -0.17 -16.63
CA ALA A 387 3.12 0.68 -17.16
C ALA A 387 4.52 0.12 -16.82
N ASP A 388 4.72 -0.32 -15.57
CA ASP A 388 5.97 -0.95 -15.15
C ASP A 388 6.26 -2.24 -15.91
N GLU A 389 5.26 -3.12 -16.04
CA GLU A 389 5.36 -4.38 -16.79
C GLU A 389 5.67 -4.15 -18.27
N ALA A 390 5.08 -3.11 -18.88
CA ALA A 390 5.33 -2.75 -20.27
C ALA A 390 6.72 -2.10 -20.49
N GLY A 391 7.47 -1.81 -19.41
CA GLY A 391 8.77 -1.15 -19.49
C GLY A 391 8.68 0.35 -19.76
N VAL A 392 7.54 0.97 -19.47
CA VAL A 392 7.34 2.43 -19.61
C VAL A 392 8.18 3.16 -18.57
N HIS A 393 8.76 4.30 -18.96
CA HIS A 393 9.69 5.05 -18.10
C HIS A 393 8.97 5.85 -17.01
N VAL A 394 7.81 6.43 -17.33
CA VAL A 394 7.05 7.34 -16.47
C VAL A 394 5.56 7.06 -16.60
N ILE A 395 4.81 7.11 -15.52
CA ILE A 395 3.36 7.23 -15.53
C ILE A 395 2.95 8.52 -14.81
N THR A 396 2.11 9.34 -15.44
CA THR A 396 1.58 10.54 -14.80
C THR A 396 0.12 10.35 -14.43
N ALA A 397 -0.19 10.47 -13.14
CA ALA A 397 -1.49 10.15 -12.60
C ALA A 397 -2.04 11.28 -11.72
N THR A 398 -3.36 11.42 -11.70
CA THR A 398 -4.06 12.40 -10.86
C THR A 398 -3.99 12.02 -9.38
N HIS A 399 -4.25 13.00 -8.51
CA HIS A 399 -4.17 12.85 -7.06
C HIS A 399 -5.05 11.69 -6.53
N ASP A 400 -6.25 11.51 -7.09
CA ASP A 400 -7.19 10.45 -6.69
C ASP A 400 -6.68 9.04 -7.02
N ILE A 401 -5.94 8.87 -8.12
CA ILE A 401 -5.28 7.61 -8.47
C ILE A 401 -4.08 7.37 -7.56
N LEU A 402 -3.23 8.38 -7.35
CA LEU A 402 -2.05 8.26 -6.48
C LEU A 402 -2.42 8.00 -5.02
N ALA A 403 -3.53 8.55 -4.54
CA ALA A 403 -4.03 8.27 -3.19
C ALA A 403 -4.34 6.77 -2.97
N LYS A 404 -4.72 6.06 -4.04
CA LYS A 404 -5.00 4.61 -4.00
C LYS A 404 -3.74 3.74 -3.88
N LEU A 405 -2.53 4.30 -3.97
CA LEU A 405 -1.29 3.56 -3.70
C LEU A 405 -1.28 2.92 -2.30
N SER A 406 -1.97 3.53 -1.34
CA SER A 406 -2.15 2.96 0.02
C SER A 406 -3.02 1.70 0.07
N LEU A 407 -3.74 1.38 -1.00
CA LEU A 407 -4.59 0.20 -1.12
C LEU A 407 -3.85 -1.01 -1.73
N VAL A 408 -2.62 -0.81 -2.22
CA VAL A 408 -1.85 -1.90 -2.83
C VAL A 408 -1.63 -3.03 -1.82
N GLY A 409 -2.02 -4.24 -2.21
CA GLY A 409 -1.94 -5.43 -1.36
C GLY A 409 -3.01 -5.55 -0.29
N LYS A 410 -4.03 -4.67 -0.28
CA LYS A 410 -5.16 -4.80 0.63
C LYS A 410 -5.91 -6.10 0.36
N ASP A 411 -6.26 -6.82 1.42
CA ASP A 411 -7.07 -8.02 1.33
C ASP A 411 -8.46 -7.72 0.75
N LEU A 412 -8.94 -8.55 -0.18
CA LEU A 412 -10.19 -8.29 -0.89
C LEU A 412 -11.43 -8.49 -0.01
N ASP A 413 -11.40 -9.42 0.95
CA ASP A 413 -12.52 -9.64 1.88
C ASP A 413 -12.63 -8.46 2.84
N GLU A 414 -11.49 -7.95 3.35
CA GLU A 414 -11.46 -6.72 4.13
C GLU A 414 -11.96 -5.51 3.32
N TYR A 415 -11.53 -5.39 2.08
CA TYR A 415 -11.93 -4.27 1.24
C TYR A 415 -13.41 -4.34 0.87
N SER A 416 -13.95 -5.56 0.66
CA SER A 416 -15.38 -5.79 0.50
C SER A 416 -16.17 -5.34 1.74
N LEU A 417 -15.73 -5.75 2.93
CA LEU A 417 -16.36 -5.35 4.19
C LEU A 417 -16.32 -3.82 4.41
N ASP A 418 -15.21 -3.17 4.11
CA ASP A 418 -15.08 -1.71 4.20
C ASP A 418 -16.04 -1.01 3.23
N THR A 419 -16.24 -1.58 2.04
CA THR A 419 -17.19 -1.06 1.05
C THR A 419 -18.63 -1.18 1.57
N VAL A 420 -19.02 -2.30 2.17
CA VAL A 420 -20.33 -2.49 2.80
C VAL A 420 -20.53 -1.48 3.93
N LYS A 421 -19.54 -1.29 4.79
CA LYS A 421 -19.59 -0.30 5.88
C LYS A 421 -19.73 1.14 5.35
N MET A 422 -19.06 1.46 4.24
CA MET A 422 -19.16 2.75 3.57
C MET A 422 -20.61 2.97 3.06
N PHE A 423 -21.17 2.03 2.32
CA PHE A 423 -22.54 2.12 1.81
C PHE A 423 -23.57 2.30 2.93
N HIS A 424 -23.42 1.55 4.02
CA HIS A 424 -24.32 1.68 5.18
C HIS A 424 -24.27 3.09 5.79
N ARG A 425 -23.06 3.64 6.01
CA ARG A 425 -22.89 5.01 6.53
C ARG A 425 -23.48 6.06 5.59
N ASP A 426 -23.25 5.91 4.30
CA ASP A 426 -23.71 6.85 3.29
C ASP A 426 -25.25 6.84 3.20
N ALA A 427 -25.86 5.64 3.26
CA ALA A 427 -27.31 5.49 3.30
C ALA A 427 -27.93 6.12 4.55
N GLN A 428 -27.30 5.94 5.72
CA GLN A 428 -27.73 6.59 6.96
C GLN A 428 -27.60 8.12 6.88
N ALA A 429 -26.48 8.61 6.36
CA ALA A 429 -26.25 10.06 6.20
C ALA A 429 -27.22 10.71 5.21
N ALA A 430 -27.63 9.97 4.18
CA ALA A 430 -28.63 10.42 3.20
C ALA A 430 -30.08 10.32 3.73
N GLY A 431 -30.31 9.69 4.89
CA GLY A 431 -31.66 9.54 5.47
C GLY A 431 -32.56 8.59 4.68
N PHE A 432 -32.00 7.65 3.90
CA PHE A 432 -32.81 6.68 3.16
C PHE A 432 -33.57 5.75 4.13
N ALA A 433 -34.89 5.73 4.00
CA ALA A 433 -35.78 4.80 4.69
C ALA A 433 -36.70 4.11 3.67
N LEU A 434 -36.94 2.80 3.88
CA LEU A 434 -37.86 1.99 3.07
C LEU A 434 -39.08 1.63 3.90
#